data_eeea5e630cfaa66d4d7284a6d3351be6
#
_entry.id   eeea5e630cfaa66d4d7284a6d3351be6
#
_cell.length_a   1.000
_cell.length_b   1.000
_cell.length_c   1.000
_cell.angle_alpha   90.00
_cell.angle_beta   90.00
_cell.angle_gamma   90.00
#
_symmetry.space_group_name_H-M   'P 1'
#
loop_
_entity.id
_entity.type
_entity.pdbx_description
1 polymer ?
#
loop_
_entity_poly.entity_id
_entity_poly.type
_entity_poly.pdbx_seq_one_letter_code
_entity_poly.pdbx_strand_id
1 'polypeptide(L)'
;MGKASRDKGYRAENEVVNICKDAGIPVKRNFMSGMFSSGVDLEINCRPVSIKRRANGMEMFYKELESNDYVLFRADNKCWLKVQRWEP
;
A
#
# COMPACT_ATOMS: atom_id res chain seq x y z
N MET A 1 7.17 -6.82 20.61
CA MET A 1 6.04 -6.70 19.67
C MET A 1 6.15 -5.46 18.82
N GLY A 2 6.19 -4.28 19.42
CA GLY A 2 6.22 -3.04 18.66
C GLY A 2 7.39 -2.88 17.72
N LYS A 3 8.57 -3.32 18.11
CA LYS A 3 9.75 -3.16 17.26
C LYS A 3 9.66 -4.01 15.99
N ALA A 4 9.22 -5.24 16.10
CA ALA A 4 9.10 -6.12 14.93
C ALA A 4 8.06 -5.58 13.97
N SER A 5 6.95 -5.06 14.47
CA SER A 5 5.89 -4.49 13.63
C SER A 5 6.36 -3.22 12.93
N ARG A 6 7.11 -2.37 13.64
CA ARG A 6 7.66 -1.15 13.05
C ARG A 6 8.69 -1.46 11.98
N ASP A 7 9.56 -2.45 12.25
CA ASP A 7 10.58 -2.86 11.27
C ASP A 7 9.92 -3.39 10.00
N LYS A 8 8.85 -4.17 10.14
CA LYS A 8 8.14 -4.70 8.99
C LYS A 8 7.51 -3.58 8.15
N GLY A 9 6.90 -2.60 8.81
CA GLY A 9 6.32 -1.46 8.14
C GLY A 9 7.36 -0.63 7.42
N TYR A 10 8.48 -0.38 8.08
CA TYR A 10 9.58 0.40 7.51
C TYR A 10 10.18 -0.30 6.29
N ARG A 11 10.34 -1.62 6.36
CA ARG A 11 10.85 -2.39 5.22
C ARG A 11 9.90 -2.34 4.04
N ALA A 12 8.59 -2.40 4.31
CA ALA A 12 7.59 -2.32 3.24
C ALA A 12 7.65 -0.96 2.56
N GLU A 13 7.77 0.12 3.33
CA GLU A 13 7.90 1.45 2.77
C GLU A 13 9.15 1.58 1.92
N ASN A 14 10.28 1.08 2.43
CA ASN A 14 11.54 1.11 1.68
C ASN A 14 11.44 0.35 0.37
N GLU A 15 10.79 -0.80 0.38
CA GLU A 15 10.60 -1.60 -0.81
C GLU A 15 9.84 -0.80 -1.88
N VAL A 16 8.76 -0.14 -1.49
CA VAL A 16 7.97 0.66 -2.41
C VAL A 16 8.76 1.86 -2.92
N VAL A 17 9.49 2.53 -2.03
CA VAL A 17 10.33 3.67 -2.43
C VAL A 17 11.36 3.24 -3.48
N ASN A 18 12.00 2.10 -3.28
CA ASN A 18 13.01 1.61 -4.21
C ASN A 18 12.39 1.23 -5.55
N ILE A 19 11.22 0.61 -5.54
CA ILE A 19 10.51 0.27 -6.78
C ILE A 19 10.19 1.54 -7.56
N CYS A 20 9.71 2.57 -6.89
CA CYS A 20 9.40 3.84 -7.53
C CYS A 20 10.64 4.49 -8.13
N LYS A 21 11.74 4.49 -7.39
CA LYS A 21 12.99 5.08 -7.88
C LYS A 21 13.50 4.35 -9.10
N ASP A 22 13.43 3.03 -9.09
CA ASP A 22 13.87 2.21 -10.22
C ASP A 22 13.01 2.45 -11.45
N ALA A 23 11.74 2.72 -11.26
CA ALA A 23 10.80 2.96 -12.35
C ALA A 23 10.76 4.44 -12.78
N GLY A 24 11.50 5.31 -12.10
CA GLY A 24 11.49 6.73 -12.41
C GLY A 24 10.24 7.45 -11.97
N ILE A 25 9.56 6.92 -10.96
CA ILE A 25 8.31 7.49 -10.45
C ILE A 25 8.64 8.39 -9.25
N PRO A 26 8.16 9.65 -9.25
CA PRO A 26 8.38 10.54 -8.10
C PRO A 26 7.78 9.95 -6.83
N VAL A 27 8.59 9.88 -5.78
CA VAL A 27 8.17 9.33 -4.50
C VAL A 27 8.78 10.14 -3.38
N LYS A 28 8.01 10.37 -2.32
CA LYS A 28 8.43 11.16 -1.19
C LYS A 28 7.88 10.54 0.09
N ARG A 29 8.70 10.47 1.11
CA ARG A 29 8.25 10.00 2.42
C ARG A 29 7.49 11.09 3.13
N ASN A 30 6.44 10.69 3.85
CA ASN A 30 5.67 11.61 4.66
C ASN A 30 6.15 11.52 6.11
N PHE A 31 7.12 12.35 6.47
CA PHE A 31 7.72 12.32 7.80
C PHE A 31 6.74 12.72 8.90
N MET A 32 5.65 13.36 8.54
CA MET A 32 4.67 13.85 9.50
C MET A 32 3.53 12.88 9.76
N SER A 33 3.48 11.78 9.03
CA SER A 33 2.35 10.86 9.11
C SER A 33 2.09 10.32 10.52
N GLY A 34 3.16 9.99 11.24
CA GLY A 34 3.02 9.45 12.57
C GLY A 34 2.52 10.45 13.58
N MET A 35 2.79 11.73 13.37
CA MET A 35 2.40 12.79 14.29
C MET A 35 0.94 13.19 14.15
N PHE A 36 0.42 13.12 12.95
CA PHE A 36 -0.93 13.57 12.65
C PHE A 36 -1.90 12.44 12.37
N SER A 37 -1.47 11.21 12.53
CA SER A 37 -2.32 10.04 12.32
C SER A 37 -3.08 10.11 10.99
N SER A 38 -2.44 10.66 9.98
CA SER A 38 -3.09 10.85 8.69
C SER A 38 -3.27 9.56 7.91
N GLY A 39 -2.53 8.51 8.28
CA GLY A 39 -2.55 7.26 7.53
C GLY A 39 -1.80 7.33 6.22
N VAL A 40 -1.11 8.42 5.96
CA VAL A 40 -0.33 8.60 4.75
C VAL A 40 1.13 8.27 5.04
N ASP A 41 1.66 7.26 4.37
CA ASP A 41 3.04 6.83 4.56
C ASP A 41 3.98 7.45 3.52
N LEU A 42 3.52 7.53 2.29
CA LEU A 42 4.31 8.05 1.17
C LEU A 42 3.44 8.93 0.29
N GLU A 43 4.10 9.74 -0.53
CA GLU A 43 3.44 10.42 -1.64
C GLU A 43 4.05 9.89 -2.92
N ILE A 44 3.23 9.32 -3.79
CA ILE A 44 3.66 8.79 -5.08
C ILE A 44 2.95 9.59 -6.16
N ASN A 45 3.72 10.23 -7.04
CA ASN A 45 3.18 11.14 -8.04
C ASN A 45 2.29 12.21 -7.39
N CYS A 46 2.73 12.73 -6.25
CA CYS A 46 2.02 13.75 -5.48
C CYS A 46 0.68 13.29 -4.91
N ARG A 47 0.44 11.98 -4.88
CA ARG A 47 -0.78 11.41 -4.31
C ARG A 47 -0.48 10.71 -3.00
N PRO A 48 -1.29 10.88 -1.97
CA PRO A 48 -1.05 10.23 -0.69
C PRO A 48 -1.30 8.72 -0.80
N VAL A 49 -0.40 7.94 -0.25
CA VAL A 49 -0.46 6.48 -0.32
C VAL A 49 -0.14 5.89 1.04
N SER A 50 -0.93 4.92 1.45
CA SER A 50 -0.70 4.17 2.67
C SER A 50 -0.13 2.81 2.29
N ILE A 51 0.91 2.38 3.01
CA ILE A 51 1.59 1.12 2.74
C ILE A 51 1.21 0.11 3.81
N LYS A 52 0.69 -1.02 3.38
CA LYS A 52 0.31 -2.11 4.28
C LYS A 52 0.88 -3.42 3.78
N ARG A 53 1.53 -4.14 4.66
CA ARG A 53 2.07 -5.46 4.37
C ARG A 53 1.62 -6.41 5.45
N ARG A 54 0.97 -7.50 5.04
CA ARG A 54 0.41 -8.45 6.00
C ARG A 54 0.85 -9.86 5.66
N ALA A 55 1.10 -10.65 6.69
CA ALA A 55 1.46 -12.05 6.51
C ALA A 55 0.25 -12.88 6.11
N ASN A 56 -0.93 -12.50 6.55
CA ASN A 56 -2.17 -13.26 6.34
C ASN A 56 -3.32 -12.36 5.95
N GLY A 57 -4.37 -12.95 5.39
CA GLY A 57 -5.60 -12.23 5.09
C GLY A 57 -5.66 -11.61 3.72
N MET A 58 -4.62 -11.78 2.92
CA MET A 58 -4.58 -11.21 1.58
C MET A 58 -4.77 -12.25 0.47
N GLU A 59 -4.85 -13.52 0.84
CA GLU A 59 -4.89 -14.60 -0.14
C GLU A 59 -6.06 -14.49 -1.10
N MET A 60 -7.19 -14.04 -0.61
CA MET A 60 -8.39 -13.87 -1.43
C MET A 60 -8.13 -12.92 -2.59
N PHE A 61 -7.46 -11.81 -2.31
CA PHE A 61 -7.18 -10.82 -3.35
C PHE A 61 -6.27 -11.39 -4.43
N TYR A 62 -5.20 -12.06 -4.02
CA TYR A 62 -4.27 -12.64 -4.98
C TYR A 62 -4.92 -13.74 -5.81
N LYS A 63 -5.74 -14.56 -5.18
CA LYS A 63 -6.42 -15.64 -5.88
C LYS A 63 -7.38 -15.09 -6.93
N GLU A 64 -8.16 -14.07 -6.59
CA GLU A 64 -9.08 -13.45 -7.54
C GLU A 64 -8.34 -12.80 -8.70
N LEU A 65 -7.16 -12.25 -8.46
CA LEU A 65 -6.38 -11.59 -9.49
C LEU A 65 -5.66 -12.56 -10.42
N GLU A 66 -5.64 -13.86 -10.12
CA GLU A 66 -5.04 -14.84 -11.02
C GLU A 66 -5.75 -14.91 -12.36
N SER A 67 -7.05 -14.68 -12.38
CA SER A 67 -7.85 -14.76 -13.60
C SER A 67 -8.60 -13.47 -13.91
N ASN A 68 -8.34 -12.40 -13.18
CA ASN A 68 -9.03 -11.12 -13.38
C ASN A 68 -8.04 -9.97 -13.36
N ASP A 69 -8.35 -8.92 -14.11
CA ASP A 69 -7.51 -7.73 -14.14
C ASP A 69 -7.61 -6.94 -12.85
N TYR A 70 -8.77 -6.91 -12.25
CA TYR A 70 -8.98 -6.25 -10.97
C TYR A 70 -10.22 -6.85 -10.31
N VAL A 71 -10.37 -6.53 -9.03
CA VAL A 71 -11.49 -7.01 -8.24
C VAL A 71 -12.18 -5.82 -7.61
N LEU A 72 -13.48 -5.81 -7.62
CA LEU A 72 -14.26 -4.77 -6.95
C LEU A 72 -14.84 -5.32 -5.66
N PHE A 73 -14.62 -4.60 -4.59
CA PHE A 73 -15.11 -4.96 -3.25
C PHE A 73 -15.94 -3.84 -2.67
N ARG A 74 -16.92 -4.22 -1.90
CA ARG A 74 -17.75 -3.22 -1.23
C ARG A 74 -18.30 -3.81 0.07
N ALA A 75 -18.31 -2.99 1.12
CA ALA A 75 -19.09 -3.30 2.30
C ALA A 75 -20.49 -2.73 2.07
N ASP A 76 -21.46 -3.23 2.82
CA ASP A 76 -22.83 -2.73 2.69
C ASP A 76 -22.86 -1.23 2.98
N ASN A 77 -23.57 -0.50 2.13
CA ASN A 77 -23.75 0.95 2.27
C ASN A 77 -22.46 1.77 2.16
N LYS A 78 -21.45 1.20 1.50
CA LYS A 78 -20.19 1.89 1.26
C LYS A 78 -19.92 1.92 -0.24
N CYS A 79 -18.98 2.76 -0.65
CA CYS A 79 -18.61 2.83 -2.06
C CYS A 79 -17.81 1.59 -2.48
N TRP A 80 -17.75 1.32 -3.76
CA TRP A 80 -16.94 0.24 -4.30
C TRP A 80 -15.46 0.58 -4.24
N LEU A 81 -14.65 -0.41 -3.90
CA LEU A 81 -13.20 -0.29 -3.87
C LEU A 81 -12.62 -1.17 -4.98
N LYS A 82 -11.58 -0.69 -5.62
CA LYS A 82 -10.90 -1.41 -6.68
C LYS A 82 -9.56 -1.93 -6.21
N VAL A 83 -9.32 -3.22 -6.38
CA VAL A 83 -8.05 -3.87 -6.03
C VAL A 83 -7.43 -4.43 -7.29
N GLN A 84 -6.19 -4.08 -7.57
CA GLN A 84 -5.48 -4.56 -8.74
C GLN A 84 -4.00 -4.66 -8.43
N ARG A 85 -3.27 -5.41 -9.27
CA ARG A 85 -1.83 -5.46 -9.13
C ARG A 85 -1.25 -4.09 -9.45
N TRP A 86 -0.23 -3.73 -8.70
CA TRP A 86 0.48 -2.49 -8.94
C TRP A 86 1.69 -2.81 -9.81
N GLU A 87 1.70 -2.29 -11.02
CA GLU A 87 2.76 -2.53 -11.99
C GLU A 87 3.33 -1.19 -12.46
N PRO A 88 4.23 -0.64 -11.68
CA PRO A 88 4.82 0.67 -12.00
C PRO A 88 5.80 0.64 -13.17
#